data_6fa5dded950e1f4d170e160828f72055
#
_entry.id   6fa5dded950e1f4d170e160828f72055
#
_cell.length_a   1.000
_cell.length_b   1.000
_cell.length_c   1.000
_cell.angle_alpha   90.00
_cell.angle_beta   90.00
_cell.angle_gamma   90.00
#
_symmetry.space_group_name_H-M   'P 1'
#
loop_
_entity.id
_entity.type
_entity.pdbx_description
1 polymer ?
#
loop_
_entity_poly.entity_id
_entity_poly.type
_entity_poly.pdbx_seq_one_letter_code
_entity_poly.pdbx_strand_id
1 'polypeptide(L)' 'MENVILTQSFSFAVRIVKLCTSLANDKKEFVLSRQLMKCGTSIGANVREAQQAQSKKDFLSKISIALKEADETLYWL' A
#
# COMPACT_ATOMS: atom_id res chain seq x y z
N MET A 1 2.48 -21.41 -8.03
CA MET A 1 1.50 -20.51 -8.66
C MET A 1 1.79 -19.08 -8.27
N GLU A 2 1.82 -18.20 -9.24
CA GLU A 2 2.09 -16.79 -8.98
C GLU A 2 0.92 -16.13 -8.25
N ASN A 3 1.23 -15.34 -7.22
CA ASN A 3 0.23 -14.58 -6.50
C ASN A 3 0.15 -13.17 -7.10
N VAL A 4 -0.84 -12.95 -7.95
CA VAL A 4 -0.99 -11.71 -8.71
C VAL A 4 -1.18 -10.49 -7.80
N ILE A 5 -2.02 -10.62 -6.76
CA ILE A 5 -2.28 -9.49 -5.87
C ILE A 5 -1.03 -9.10 -5.07
N LEU A 6 -0.23 -10.09 -4.68
CA LEU A 6 1.03 -9.84 -3.98
C LEU A 6 2.02 -9.08 -4.89
N THR A 7 2.17 -9.54 -6.12
CA THR A 7 3.06 -8.93 -7.11
C THR A 7 2.60 -7.51 -7.45
N GLN A 8 1.31 -7.33 -7.71
CA GLN A 8 0.79 -6.02 -8.12
C GLN A 8 0.78 -5.01 -6.98
N SER A 9 0.49 -5.43 -5.75
CA SER A 9 0.52 -4.52 -4.61
C SER A 9 1.94 -4.07 -4.29
N PHE A 10 2.93 -4.94 -4.48
CA PHE A 10 4.33 -4.56 -4.36
C PHE A 10 4.74 -3.58 -5.46
N SER A 11 4.37 -3.87 -6.70
CA SER A 11 4.67 -2.99 -7.84
C SER A 11 4.04 -1.61 -7.65
N PHE A 12 2.80 -1.57 -7.15
CA PHE A 12 2.12 -0.32 -6.83
C PHE A 12 2.87 0.45 -5.75
N ALA A 13 3.33 -0.24 -4.69
CA ALA A 13 4.10 0.40 -3.62
C ALA A 13 5.37 1.06 -4.16
N VAL A 14 6.07 0.40 -5.08
CA VAL A 14 7.27 0.96 -5.72
C VAL A 14 6.92 2.25 -6.47
N ARG A 15 5.81 2.25 -7.20
CA ARG A 15 5.36 3.45 -7.94
C ARG A 15 4.98 4.58 -6.99
N ILE A 16 4.36 4.26 -5.86
CA ILE A 16 4.02 5.26 -4.84
C ILE A 16 5.29 5.88 -4.24
N VAL A 17 6.30 5.06 -3.95
CA VAL A 17 7.58 5.58 -3.43
C VAL A 17 8.19 6.56 -4.42
N LYS A 18 8.21 6.23 -5.71
CA LYS A 18 8.75 7.11 -6.75
C LYS A 18 7.97 8.42 -6.84
N LEU A 19 6.65 8.34 -6.81
CA LEU A 19 5.80 9.55 -6.84
C LEU A 19 6.06 10.44 -5.62
N CYS A 20 6.10 9.85 -4.43
CA CYS A 20 6.30 10.60 -3.19
C CYS A 20 7.68 11.25 -3.13
N THR A 21 8.70 10.55 -3.64
CA THR A 21 10.06 11.10 -3.72
C THR A 21 10.07 12.32 -4.64
N SER A 22 9.40 12.23 -5.79
CA SER A 22 9.27 13.33 -6.73
C SER A 22 8.53 14.52 -6.11
N LEU A 23 7.41 14.26 -5.43
CA LEU A 23 6.65 15.32 -4.77
C LEU A 23 7.47 16.04 -3.71
N ALA A 24 8.21 15.29 -2.91
CA ALA A 24 9.03 15.88 -1.84
C ALA A 24 10.21 16.66 -2.39
N ASN A 25 10.90 16.13 -3.41
CA ASN A 25 12.13 16.74 -3.93
C ASN A 25 11.84 17.87 -4.92
N ASP A 26 10.90 17.64 -5.86
CA ASP A 26 10.67 18.59 -6.96
C ASP A 26 9.63 19.65 -6.62
N LYS A 27 8.59 19.27 -5.88
CA LYS A 27 7.48 20.17 -5.55
C LYS A 27 7.50 20.64 -4.11
N LYS A 28 8.41 20.13 -3.29
CA LYS A 28 8.50 20.45 -1.86
C LYS A 28 7.20 20.16 -1.11
N GLU A 29 6.42 19.19 -1.62
CA GLU A 29 5.18 18.77 -0.99
C GLU A 29 5.46 17.62 -0.04
N PHE A 30 5.42 17.88 1.27
CA PHE A 30 5.82 16.90 2.29
C PHE A 30 4.63 16.27 3.02
N VAL A 31 3.52 16.98 3.14
CA VAL A 31 2.36 16.48 3.88
C VAL A 31 1.64 15.40 3.08
N LEU A 32 1.28 15.71 1.85
CA LEU A 32 0.59 14.75 0.97
C LEU A 32 1.48 13.54 0.66
N SER A 33 2.77 13.80 0.39
CA SER A 33 3.70 12.71 0.08
C SER A 33 3.84 11.74 1.25
N ARG A 34 3.83 12.24 2.48
CA ARG A 34 3.90 11.39 3.67
C ARG A 34 2.66 10.52 3.82
N GLN A 35 1.47 11.09 3.60
CA GLN A 35 0.23 10.34 3.68
C GLN A 35 0.16 9.26 2.59
N LEU A 36 0.52 9.60 1.37
CA LEU A 36 0.55 8.66 0.26
C LEU A 36 1.58 7.55 0.49
N MET A 37 2.77 7.90 0.97
CA MET A 37 3.81 6.91 1.27
C MET A 37 3.29 5.88 2.28
N LYS A 38 2.66 6.36 3.34
CA LYS A 38 2.17 5.51 4.41
C LYS A 38 1.06 4.57 3.92
N CYS A 39 -0.02 5.11 3.35
CA CYS A 39 -1.15 4.28 2.96
C CYS A 39 -0.87 3.45 1.71
N GLY A 40 -0.21 4.01 0.71
CA GLY A 40 0.08 3.31 -0.54
C GLY A 40 1.00 2.12 -0.37
N THR A 41 1.97 2.20 0.55
CA THR A 41 2.85 1.07 0.84
C THR A 41 2.21 0.06 1.80
N SER A 42 1.27 0.51 2.64
CA SER A 42 0.56 -0.36 3.58
C SER A 42 -0.32 -1.39 2.89
N ILE A 43 -0.80 -1.10 1.68
CA ILE A 43 -1.58 -2.07 0.90
C ILE A 43 -0.77 -3.34 0.70
N GLY A 44 0.41 -3.20 0.11
CA GLY A 44 1.30 -4.34 -0.15
C GLY A 44 1.77 -5.03 1.12
N ALA A 45 2.08 -4.25 2.16
CA ALA A 45 2.52 -4.80 3.44
C ALA A 45 1.44 -5.71 4.04
N ASN A 46 0.18 -5.28 4.01
CA ASN A 46 -0.91 -6.08 4.57
C ASN A 46 -1.24 -7.29 3.70
N VAL A 47 -1.14 -7.15 2.38
CA VAL A 47 -1.32 -8.30 1.47
C VAL A 47 -0.24 -9.35 1.76
N ARG A 48 1.00 -8.92 1.94
CA ARG A 48 2.10 -9.83 2.26
C ARG A 48 1.89 -10.52 3.61
N GLU A 49 1.49 -9.76 4.64
CA GLU A 49 1.21 -10.34 5.96
C GLU A 49 0.05 -11.32 5.91
N ALA A 50 -0.95 -11.09 5.06
CA ALA A 50 -2.07 -12.01 4.88
C ALA A 50 -1.59 -13.40 4.43
N GLN A 51 -0.49 -13.47 3.68
CA GLN A 51 0.06 -14.76 3.22
C GLN A 51 0.56 -15.60 4.40
N GLN A 52 0.88 -14.96 5.52
CA GLN A 52 1.36 -15.63 6.73
C GLN A 52 0.26 -15.81 7.78
N ALA A 53 -0.98 -15.58 7.41
CA ALA A 53 -2.10 -15.65 8.34
C ALA A 53 -2.26 -17.04 8.93
N GLN A 54 -2.56 -17.11 10.22
CA GLN A 54 -2.70 -18.38 10.94
C GLN A 54 -4.11 -18.94 10.89
N SER A 55 -5.06 -18.16 10.36
CA SER A 55 -6.46 -18.55 10.27
C SER A 55 -7.13 -17.78 9.13
N LYS A 56 -8.30 -18.27 8.69
CA LYS A 56 -9.09 -17.55 7.72
C LYS A 56 -9.52 -16.18 8.23
N LYS A 57 -9.85 -16.10 9.51
CA LYS A 57 -10.24 -14.84 10.16
C LYS A 57 -9.09 -13.84 10.12
N ASP A 58 -7.88 -14.27 10.44
CA ASP A 58 -6.69 -13.42 10.40
C ASP A 58 -6.40 -12.96 8.97
N PHE A 59 -6.50 -13.87 7.99
CA PHE A 59 -6.34 -13.53 6.58
C PHE A 59 -7.32 -12.44 6.16
N LEU A 60 -8.60 -12.62 6.48
CA LEU A 60 -9.63 -11.64 6.13
C LEU A 60 -9.40 -10.30 6.80
N SER A 61 -8.92 -10.32 8.05
CA SER A 61 -8.58 -9.10 8.78
C SER A 61 -7.49 -8.32 8.04
N LYS A 62 -6.42 -8.98 7.62
CA LYS A 62 -5.31 -8.33 6.90
C LYS A 62 -5.75 -7.80 5.53
N ILE A 63 -6.57 -8.56 4.81
CA ILE A 63 -7.08 -8.11 3.52
C ILE A 63 -8.02 -6.92 3.69
N SER A 64 -8.84 -6.90 4.75
CA SER A 64 -9.71 -5.77 5.05
C SER A 64 -8.92 -4.50 5.33
N ILE A 65 -7.79 -4.61 6.05
CA ILE A 65 -6.90 -3.47 6.31
C ILE A 65 -6.30 -2.99 4.98
N ALA A 66 -5.85 -3.91 4.13
CA ALA A 66 -5.30 -3.55 2.82
C ALA A 66 -6.33 -2.79 1.98
N LEU A 67 -7.58 -3.22 1.98
CA LEU A 67 -8.66 -2.57 1.25
C LEU A 67 -8.91 -1.15 1.78
N LYS A 68 -8.91 -1.00 3.08
CA LYS A 68 -9.08 0.30 3.75
C LYS A 68 -7.93 1.25 3.36
N GLU A 69 -6.70 0.75 3.33
CA GLU A 69 -5.55 1.54 2.92
C GLU A 69 -5.61 1.92 1.45
N ALA A 70 -6.14 1.03 0.61
CA ALA A 70 -6.36 1.35 -0.81
C ALA A 70 -7.37 2.48 -0.98
N ASP A 71 -8.44 2.46 -0.19
CA ASP A 71 -9.46 3.51 -0.21
C ASP A 71 -8.86 4.86 0.21
N GLU A 72 -8.05 4.87 1.27
CA GLU A 72 -7.37 6.08 1.70
C GLU A 72 -6.41 6.59 0.63
N THR A 73 -5.69 5.68 -0.04
CA THR A 73 -4.78 6.04 -1.12
C THR A 73 -5.52 6.76 -2.24
N LEU A 74 -6.70 6.25 -2.63
CA LEU A 74 -7.54 6.90 -3.64
C LEU A 74 -7.96 8.31 -3.20
N TYR A 75 -8.24 8.48 -1.93
CA TYR A 75 -8.61 9.79 -1.38
C TYR A 75 -7.51 10.83 -1.59
N TRP A 76 -6.25 10.44 -1.36
CA TRP A 76 -5.12 11.35 -1.49
C TRP A 76 -4.69 11.57 -2.95
N LEU A 77 -5.00 10.65 -3.84
CA LEU A 77 -4.70 10.83 -5.27
C LEU A 77 -5.76 11.74 -5.93
#